data_d7d1bd8ba56f9958febb7fd12bdce237
#
_entry.id   d7d1bd8ba56f9958febb7fd12bdce237
#
_cell.length_a   1.000
_cell.length_b   1.000
_cell.length_c   1.000
_cell.angle_alpha   90.00
_cell.angle_beta   90.00
_cell.angle_gamma   90.00
#
_symmetry.space_group_name_H-M   'P 1'
#
loop_
_entity.id
_entity.type
_entity.pdbx_description
1 polymer ?
#
loop_
_entity_poly.entity_id
_entity_poly.type
_entity_poly.pdbx_seq_one_letter_code
_entity_poly.pdbx_strand_id
1 'polypeptide(L)'
;MNLEGKLLGSRYEIIEKIGSGGMATVYKAKDLVLKRFVAVKVLREEYTTDNEFIKRFNTEAESAASLVHPNIVSVYDVGKEGNLYYIVMELVKGKTLKEIIVEDGRMGWKWSVKIAKQIAQALETAHRNNIIHRDIKPHNIIITEDGIAKVTDFG
;
A
#
# COMPACT_ATOMS: atom_id res chain seq x y z
N MET A 1 -16.42 -2.75 -10.65
CA MET A 1 -16.90 -1.40 -10.28
C MET A 1 -15.87 -0.37 -10.70
N ASN A 2 -16.27 0.66 -11.42
CA ASN A 2 -15.39 1.74 -11.84
C ASN A 2 -15.63 2.96 -10.95
N LEU A 3 -14.59 3.39 -10.24
CA LEU A 3 -14.65 4.54 -9.33
C LEU A 3 -14.02 5.81 -9.92
N GLU A 4 -13.52 5.75 -11.16
CA GLU A 4 -12.88 6.92 -11.78
C GLU A 4 -13.82 8.12 -11.81
N GLY A 5 -13.30 9.26 -11.38
CA GLY A 5 -14.06 10.51 -11.27
C GLY A 5 -14.86 10.64 -9.98
N LYS A 6 -14.96 9.59 -9.17
CA LYS A 6 -15.72 9.63 -7.92
C LYS A 6 -14.91 10.34 -6.82
N LEU A 7 -15.61 11.11 -6.00
CA LEU A 7 -15.00 11.80 -4.86
C LEU A 7 -15.34 11.04 -3.57
N LEU A 8 -14.32 10.54 -2.89
CA LEU A 8 -14.48 9.83 -1.62
C LEU A 8 -14.21 10.75 -0.44
N GLY A 9 -15.11 10.70 0.56
CA GLY A 9 -14.96 11.48 1.77
C GLY A 9 -14.93 12.98 1.52
N SER A 10 -15.51 13.45 0.41
CA SER A 10 -15.48 14.84 -0.03
C SER A 10 -14.06 15.41 -0.17
N ARG A 11 -13.08 14.53 -0.33
CA ARG A 11 -11.66 14.93 -0.32
C ARG A 11 -10.81 14.26 -1.39
N TYR A 12 -11.02 12.95 -1.64
CA TYR A 12 -10.15 12.17 -2.51
C TYR A 12 -10.83 11.90 -3.85
N GLU A 13 -10.35 12.55 -4.90
CA GLU A 13 -10.86 12.37 -6.25
C GLU A 13 -10.12 11.22 -6.94
N ILE A 14 -10.86 10.15 -7.25
CA ILE A 14 -10.31 8.96 -7.90
C ILE A 14 -9.97 9.28 -9.36
N ILE A 15 -8.73 9.04 -9.75
CA ILE A 15 -8.24 9.33 -11.10
C ILE A 15 -8.23 8.08 -11.96
N GLU A 16 -7.50 7.05 -11.55
CA GLU A 16 -7.37 5.82 -12.33
C GLU A 16 -7.01 4.62 -11.45
N LYS A 17 -7.35 3.44 -11.93
CA LYS A 17 -6.95 2.18 -11.29
C LYS A 17 -5.47 1.93 -11.57
N ILE A 18 -4.69 1.64 -10.54
CA ILE A 18 -3.26 1.36 -10.66
C ILE A 18 -2.86 -0.05 -10.21
N GLY A 19 -3.74 -0.76 -9.55
CA GLY A 19 -3.45 -2.12 -9.12
C GLY A 19 -4.68 -2.83 -8.61
N SER A 20 -4.56 -4.15 -8.48
CA SER A 20 -5.63 -5.00 -8.00
C SER A 20 -5.03 -6.30 -7.47
N GLY A 21 -5.52 -6.77 -6.36
CA GLY A 21 -5.07 -8.02 -5.78
C GLY A 21 -5.85 -8.36 -4.52
N GLY A 22 -5.96 -9.64 -4.22
CA GLY A 22 -6.64 -10.10 -3.03
C GLY A 22 -8.04 -9.51 -2.88
N MET A 23 -8.28 -8.83 -1.77
CA MET A 23 -9.58 -8.27 -1.40
C MET A 23 -9.79 -6.83 -1.87
N ALA A 24 -8.76 -6.18 -2.41
CA ALA A 24 -8.82 -4.74 -2.66
C ALA A 24 -8.37 -4.36 -4.07
N THR A 25 -8.83 -3.20 -4.51
CA THR A 25 -8.38 -2.54 -5.73
C THR A 25 -7.72 -1.23 -5.33
N VAL A 26 -6.60 -0.89 -5.96
CA VAL A 26 -5.84 0.32 -5.64
C VAL A 26 -5.99 1.34 -6.78
N TYR A 27 -6.29 2.57 -6.42
CA TYR A 27 -6.46 3.68 -7.35
C TYR A 27 -5.46 4.79 -7.04
N LYS A 28 -5.07 5.50 -8.09
CA LYS A 28 -4.43 6.80 -7.94
C LYS A 28 -5.54 7.82 -7.71
N ALA A 29 -5.34 8.70 -6.74
CA ALA A 29 -6.30 9.74 -6.43
C ALA A 29 -5.59 11.06 -6.12
N LYS A 30 -6.36 12.15 -6.15
CA LYS A 30 -5.86 13.45 -5.73
C LYS A 30 -6.53 13.85 -4.42
N ASP A 31 -5.71 14.17 -3.43
CA ASP A 31 -6.15 14.77 -2.18
C ASP A 31 -6.39 16.27 -2.46
N LEU A 32 -7.64 16.68 -2.48
CA LEU A 32 -8.01 18.07 -2.81
C LEU A 32 -7.69 19.05 -1.68
N VAL A 33 -7.55 18.55 -0.45
CA VAL A 33 -7.22 19.39 0.71
C VAL A 33 -5.73 19.71 0.73
N LEU A 34 -4.87 18.69 0.66
CA LEU A 34 -3.42 18.87 0.68
C LEU A 34 -2.81 19.03 -0.71
N LYS A 35 -3.64 18.95 -1.76
CA LYS A 35 -3.24 19.14 -3.16
C LYS A 35 -2.07 18.26 -3.57
N ARG A 36 -2.17 16.97 -3.25
CA ARG A 36 -1.16 15.97 -3.60
C ARG A 36 -1.82 14.71 -4.12
N PHE A 37 -1.05 13.91 -4.89
CA PHE A 37 -1.51 12.60 -5.32
C PHE A 37 -1.29 11.59 -4.20
N VAL A 38 -2.23 10.65 -4.08
CA VAL A 38 -2.21 9.58 -3.08
C VAL A 38 -2.64 8.26 -3.74
N ALA A 39 -2.41 7.16 -3.06
CA ALA A 39 -2.97 5.87 -3.42
C ALA A 39 -4.18 5.60 -2.53
N VAL A 40 -5.27 5.12 -3.11
CA VAL A 40 -6.48 4.75 -2.36
C VAL A 40 -6.76 3.27 -2.59
N LYS A 41 -6.70 2.50 -1.53
CA LYS A 41 -6.99 1.07 -1.52
C LYS A 41 -8.44 0.88 -1.11
N VAL A 42 -9.25 0.31 -1.99
CA VAL A 42 -10.69 0.14 -1.78
C VAL A 42 -11.02 -1.34 -1.65
N LEU A 43 -11.70 -1.70 -0.57
CA LEU A 43 -12.17 -3.07 -0.36
C LEU A 43 -13.17 -3.43 -1.46
N ARG A 44 -12.96 -4.57 -2.14
CA ARG A 44 -13.86 -5.01 -3.20
C ARG A 44 -15.26 -5.21 -2.66
N GLU A 45 -16.24 -4.82 -3.47
CA GLU A 45 -17.66 -4.85 -3.13
C GLU A 45 -18.13 -6.23 -2.62
N GLU A 46 -17.63 -7.31 -3.20
CA GLU A 46 -17.96 -8.67 -2.81
C GLU A 46 -17.55 -9.03 -1.37
N TYR A 47 -16.63 -8.26 -0.76
CA TYR A 47 -16.18 -8.47 0.62
C TYR A 47 -16.84 -7.50 1.61
N THR A 48 -17.63 -6.55 1.15
CA THR A 48 -18.24 -5.54 2.02
C THR A 48 -19.43 -6.06 2.81
N THR A 49 -19.91 -7.25 2.50
CA THR A 49 -20.99 -7.90 3.25
C THR A 49 -20.48 -8.83 4.35
N ASP A 50 -19.17 -9.05 4.42
CA ASP A 50 -18.56 -9.93 5.41
C ASP A 50 -17.78 -9.10 6.43
N ASN A 51 -18.30 -9.05 7.66
CA ASN A 51 -17.70 -8.28 8.75
C ASN A 51 -16.27 -8.70 9.09
N GLU A 52 -15.91 -9.95 8.84
CA GLU A 52 -14.57 -10.45 9.08
C GLU A 52 -13.55 -9.82 8.13
N PHE A 53 -13.90 -9.70 6.85
CA PHE A 53 -13.05 -9.03 5.86
C PHE A 53 -12.92 -7.54 6.13
N ILE A 54 -14.00 -6.89 6.51
CA ILE A 54 -14.00 -5.46 6.87
C ILE A 54 -13.10 -5.23 8.09
N LYS A 55 -13.22 -6.07 9.10
CA LYS A 55 -12.40 -5.98 10.32
C LYS A 55 -10.92 -6.16 10.00
N ARG A 56 -10.58 -7.15 9.18
CA ARG A 56 -9.21 -7.39 8.74
C ARG A 56 -8.65 -6.20 7.97
N PHE A 57 -9.43 -5.64 7.06
CA PHE A 57 -9.07 -4.48 6.26
C PHE A 57 -8.76 -3.27 7.16
N ASN A 58 -9.62 -2.99 8.12
CA ASN A 58 -9.43 -1.88 9.05
C ASN A 58 -8.27 -2.11 10.01
N THR A 59 -8.07 -3.33 10.51
CA THR A 59 -6.97 -3.68 11.40
C THR A 59 -5.62 -3.50 10.69
N GLU A 60 -5.53 -3.91 9.44
CA GLU A 60 -4.34 -3.72 8.61
C GLU A 60 -3.98 -2.24 8.49
N ALA A 61 -4.98 -1.40 8.21
CA ALA A 61 -4.79 0.04 8.10
C ALA A 61 -4.33 0.67 9.42
N GLU A 62 -4.96 0.30 10.53
CA GLU A 62 -4.59 0.81 11.86
C GLU A 62 -3.16 0.43 12.24
N SER A 63 -2.77 -0.81 11.96
CA SER A 63 -1.42 -1.29 12.22
C SER A 63 -0.39 -0.50 11.40
N ALA A 64 -0.63 -0.34 10.12
CA ALA A 64 0.27 0.39 9.23
C ALA A 64 0.32 1.89 9.57
N ALA A 65 -0.79 2.47 10.03
CA ALA A 65 -0.87 3.90 10.35
C ALA A 65 0.07 4.32 11.49
N SER A 66 0.42 3.40 12.37
CA SER A 66 1.33 3.66 13.49
C SER A 66 2.80 3.66 13.06
N LEU A 67 3.11 3.19 11.85
CA LEU A 67 4.48 3.02 11.37
C LEU A 67 4.93 4.22 10.53
N VAL A 68 6.02 4.84 10.92
CA VAL A 68 6.66 5.92 10.16
C VAL A 68 8.11 5.54 9.91
N HIS A 69 8.44 5.24 8.66
CA HIS A 69 9.80 4.83 8.27
C HIS A 69 9.99 5.04 6.76
N PRO A 70 11.19 5.44 6.31
CA PRO A 70 11.47 5.64 4.88
C PRO A 70 11.24 4.41 4.01
N ASN A 71 11.35 3.23 4.58
CA ASN A 71 11.19 1.97 3.88
C ASN A 71 9.82 1.30 4.11
N ILE A 72 8.86 2.07 4.61
CA ILE A 72 7.47 1.61 4.82
C ILE A 72 6.54 2.59 4.13
N VAL A 73 5.58 2.07 3.36
CA VAL A 73 4.54 2.90 2.74
C VAL A 73 3.66 3.47 3.86
N SER A 74 3.55 4.80 3.92
CA SER A 74 2.77 5.48 4.95
C SER A 74 1.27 5.39 4.69
N VAL A 75 0.50 5.16 5.74
CA VAL A 75 -0.96 5.26 5.70
C VAL A 75 -1.36 6.64 6.21
N TYR A 76 -2.15 7.36 5.42
CA TYR A 76 -2.55 8.74 5.73
C TYR A 76 -3.93 8.84 6.35
N ASP A 77 -4.88 8.01 5.92
CA ASP A 77 -6.27 8.12 6.32
C ASP A 77 -7.02 6.82 6.08
N VAL A 78 -8.15 6.66 6.74
CA VAL A 78 -9.06 5.53 6.57
C VAL A 78 -10.47 6.09 6.53
N GLY A 79 -11.30 5.57 5.65
CA GLY A 79 -12.66 6.07 5.53
C GLY A 79 -13.67 5.04 5.06
N LYS A 80 -14.92 5.47 5.14
CA LYS A 80 -16.06 4.72 4.64
C LYS A 80 -17.02 5.70 3.97
N GLU A 81 -17.44 5.39 2.77
CA GLU A 81 -18.46 6.16 2.08
C GLU A 81 -19.51 5.22 1.49
N GLY A 82 -20.73 5.28 2.00
CA GLY A 82 -21.73 4.28 1.69
C GLY A 82 -21.25 2.90 2.12
N ASN A 83 -21.15 1.99 1.17
CA ASN A 83 -20.62 0.64 1.41
C ASN A 83 -19.14 0.49 1.00
N LEU A 84 -18.48 1.59 0.64
CA LEU A 84 -17.09 1.57 0.25
C LEU A 84 -16.19 1.81 1.46
N TYR A 85 -15.32 0.85 1.75
CA TYR A 85 -14.28 0.97 2.76
C TYR A 85 -12.97 1.25 2.05
N TYR A 86 -12.24 2.28 2.47
CA TYR A 86 -11.01 2.66 1.79
C TYR A 86 -9.91 3.08 2.76
N ILE A 87 -8.68 2.92 2.29
CA ILE A 87 -7.45 3.32 2.99
C ILE A 87 -6.70 4.26 2.05
N VAL A 88 -6.32 5.43 2.57
CA VAL A 88 -5.51 6.40 1.82
C VAL A 88 -4.06 6.26 2.27
N MET A 89 -3.17 6.14 1.31
CA MET A 89 -1.77 5.91 1.60
C MET A 89 -0.86 6.66 0.64
N GLU A 90 0.41 6.66 0.97
CA GLU A 90 1.47 7.22 0.13
C GLU A 90 1.42 6.61 -1.27
N LEU A 91 1.45 7.45 -2.29
CA LEU A 91 1.60 6.99 -3.67
C LEU A 91 3.10 6.88 -3.97
N VAL A 92 3.57 5.66 -4.10
CA VAL A 92 4.98 5.39 -4.39
C VAL A 92 5.15 5.22 -5.91
N LYS A 93 6.01 6.04 -6.50
CA LYS A 93 6.37 5.92 -7.91
C LYS A 93 7.53 4.93 -8.05
N GLY A 94 7.24 3.78 -8.64
CA GLY A 94 8.23 2.73 -8.81
C GLY A 94 7.58 1.45 -9.28
N LYS A 95 8.38 0.40 -9.29
CA LYS A 95 7.94 -0.95 -9.67
C LYS A 95 7.99 -1.86 -8.46
N THR A 96 7.13 -2.86 -8.43
CA THR A 96 7.25 -3.90 -7.40
C THR A 96 8.54 -4.67 -7.64
N LEU A 97 9.10 -5.22 -6.57
CA LEU A 97 10.27 -6.08 -6.69
C LEU A 97 9.97 -7.28 -7.59
N LYS A 98 8.72 -7.78 -7.57
CA LYS A 98 8.29 -8.85 -8.45
C LYS A 98 8.40 -8.46 -9.93
N GLU A 99 7.94 -7.27 -10.29
CA GLU A 99 8.04 -6.77 -11.67
C GLU A 99 9.49 -6.66 -12.11
N ILE A 100 10.38 -6.17 -11.24
CA ILE A 100 11.82 -6.05 -11.51
C ILE A 100 12.43 -7.42 -11.74
N ILE A 101 12.12 -8.40 -10.90
CA ILE A 101 12.62 -9.78 -11.03
C ILE A 101 12.17 -10.39 -12.35
N VAL A 102 10.91 -10.19 -12.74
CA VAL A 102 10.37 -10.72 -14.01
C VAL A 102 11.03 -10.06 -15.22
N GLU A 103 11.22 -8.74 -15.18
CA GLU A 103 11.82 -7.98 -16.30
C GLU A 103 13.32 -8.21 -16.44
N ASP A 104 14.06 -8.13 -15.34
CA ASP A 104 15.52 -8.14 -15.34
C ASP A 104 16.14 -9.51 -15.01
N GLY A 105 15.31 -10.43 -14.54
CA GLY A 105 15.76 -11.76 -14.14
C GLY A 105 16.62 -11.71 -12.89
N ARG A 106 17.81 -12.34 -12.96
CA ARG A 106 18.70 -12.44 -11.81
C ARG A 106 19.36 -11.11 -11.48
N MET A 107 19.15 -10.62 -10.27
CA MET A 107 19.74 -9.37 -9.77
C MET A 107 21.16 -9.59 -9.28
N GLY A 108 22.02 -8.55 -9.40
CA GLY A 108 23.37 -8.56 -8.84
C GLY A 108 23.33 -8.64 -7.32
N TRP A 109 24.31 -9.35 -6.72
CA TRP A 109 24.33 -9.56 -5.27
C TRP A 109 24.44 -8.27 -4.45
N LYS A 110 25.18 -7.27 -4.94
CA LYS A 110 25.31 -5.98 -4.26
C LYS A 110 23.99 -5.25 -4.15
N TRP A 111 23.23 -5.22 -5.24
CA TRP A 111 21.90 -4.63 -5.27
C TRP A 111 20.94 -5.39 -4.37
N SER A 112 20.98 -6.71 -4.42
CA SER A 112 20.11 -7.56 -3.59
C SER A 112 20.36 -7.36 -2.10
N VAL A 113 21.62 -7.22 -1.69
CA VAL A 113 22.01 -6.95 -0.30
C VAL A 113 21.49 -5.57 0.13
N LYS A 114 21.62 -4.57 -0.73
CA LYS A 114 21.14 -3.21 -0.46
C LYS A 114 19.62 -3.19 -0.23
N ILE A 115 18.88 -3.89 -1.05
CA ILE A 115 17.42 -3.98 -0.92
C ILE A 115 17.04 -4.79 0.32
N ALA A 116 17.68 -5.92 0.56
CA ALA A 116 17.41 -6.75 1.73
C ALA A 116 17.67 -5.99 3.04
N LYS A 117 18.71 -5.16 3.09
CA LYS A 117 19.02 -4.33 4.25
C LYS A 117 17.89 -3.32 4.52
N GLN A 118 17.37 -2.69 3.50
CA GLN A 118 16.26 -1.73 3.63
C GLN A 118 15.00 -2.43 4.14
N ILE A 119 14.69 -3.61 3.61
CA ILE A 119 13.54 -4.41 4.05
C ILE A 119 13.71 -4.80 5.53
N ALA A 120 14.91 -5.24 5.92
CA ALA A 120 15.19 -5.60 7.30
C ALA A 120 14.99 -4.41 8.25
N GLN A 121 15.40 -3.21 7.86
CA GLN A 121 15.20 -2.00 8.65
C GLN A 121 13.71 -1.67 8.82
N ALA A 122 12.92 -1.85 7.76
CA ALA A 122 11.47 -1.67 7.82
C ALA A 122 10.84 -2.66 8.80
N LEU A 123 11.22 -3.93 8.70
CA LEU A 123 10.70 -4.98 9.58
C LEU A 123 11.13 -4.78 11.04
N GLU A 124 12.35 -4.31 11.28
CA GLU A 124 12.80 -3.97 12.61
C GLU A 124 11.92 -2.90 13.24
N THR A 125 11.60 -1.85 12.49
CA THR A 125 10.71 -0.80 12.97
C THR A 125 9.32 -1.33 13.28
N ALA A 126 8.77 -2.17 12.42
CA ALA A 126 7.47 -2.80 12.65
C ALA A 126 7.49 -3.67 13.92
N HIS A 127 8.51 -4.50 14.08
CA HIS A 127 8.64 -5.39 15.23
C HIS A 127 8.79 -4.63 16.54
N ARG A 128 9.49 -3.50 16.54
CA ARG A 128 9.58 -2.63 17.75
C ARG A 128 8.20 -2.08 18.14
N ASN A 129 7.30 -1.95 17.18
CA ASN A 129 5.92 -1.50 17.42
C ASN A 129 4.95 -2.68 17.56
N ASN A 130 5.47 -3.88 17.79
CA ASN A 130 4.69 -5.11 17.97
C ASN A 130 3.84 -5.48 16.75
N ILE A 131 4.31 -5.13 15.56
CA ILE A 131 3.63 -5.44 14.30
C ILE A 131 4.47 -6.43 13.51
N ILE A 132 3.84 -7.52 13.09
CA ILE A 132 4.45 -8.55 12.24
C ILE A 132 3.80 -8.48 10.88
N HIS A 133 4.60 -8.42 9.82
CA HIS A 133 4.06 -8.29 8.45
C HIS A 133 3.26 -9.52 8.02
N ARG A 134 3.80 -10.71 8.24
CA ARG A 134 3.21 -12.02 7.91
C ARG A 134 3.18 -12.40 6.43
N ASP A 135 3.41 -11.47 5.50
CA ASP A 135 3.34 -11.77 4.07
C ASP A 135 4.41 -11.00 3.28
N ILE A 136 5.68 -11.10 3.73
CA ILE A 136 6.79 -10.50 3.01
C ILE A 136 7.06 -11.30 1.74
N LYS A 137 6.89 -10.65 0.61
CA LYS A 137 7.15 -11.22 -0.71
C LYS A 137 7.41 -10.09 -1.72
N PRO A 138 8.02 -10.40 -2.88
CA PRO A 138 8.35 -9.37 -3.88
C PRO A 138 7.17 -8.53 -4.36
N HIS A 139 5.94 -9.05 -4.29
CA HIS A 139 4.73 -8.31 -4.64
C HIS A 139 4.43 -7.15 -3.69
N ASN A 140 4.88 -7.26 -2.44
CA ASN A 140 4.60 -6.28 -1.38
C ASN A 140 5.77 -5.34 -1.11
N ILE A 141 6.70 -5.23 -2.05
CA ILE A 141 7.84 -4.33 -1.97
C ILE A 141 7.89 -3.51 -3.24
N ILE A 142 7.91 -2.19 -3.09
CA ILE A 142 8.00 -1.25 -4.20
C ILE A 142 9.40 -0.64 -4.19
N ILE A 143 10.05 -0.62 -5.35
CA ILE A 143 11.38 -0.02 -5.52
C ILE A 143 11.23 1.26 -6.31
N THR A 144 11.62 2.39 -5.74
CA THR A 144 11.59 3.68 -6.41
C THR A 144 12.72 3.79 -7.43
N GLU A 145 12.66 4.79 -8.31
CA GLU A 145 13.73 5.08 -9.28
C GLU A 145 15.06 5.36 -8.58
N ASP A 146 15.01 5.92 -7.37
CA ASP A 146 16.19 6.23 -6.57
C ASP A 146 16.76 5.01 -5.81
N GLY A 147 16.16 3.83 -6.00
CA GLY A 147 16.62 2.60 -5.37
C GLY A 147 16.15 2.43 -3.92
N ILE A 148 15.10 3.13 -3.50
CA ILE A 148 14.52 3.01 -2.18
C ILE A 148 13.48 1.90 -2.18
N ALA A 149 13.62 0.93 -1.28
CA ALA A 149 12.64 -0.13 -1.09
C ALA A 149 11.58 0.33 -0.08
N LYS A 150 10.31 0.12 -0.41
CA LYS A 150 9.19 0.43 0.48
C LYS A 150 8.29 -0.79 0.64
N VAL A 151 8.12 -1.21 1.88
CA VAL A 151 7.27 -2.36 2.22
C VAL A 151 5.84 -1.87 2.39
N THR A 152 4.90 -2.61 1.83
CA THR A 152 3.47 -2.33 1.89
C THR A 152 2.69 -3.55 2.41
N ASP A 153 1.39 -3.38 2.64
CA ASP A 153 0.47 -4.45 3.06
C ASP A 153 0.83 -5.13 4.39
N PHE A 154 1.18 -4.31 5.41
CA PHE A 154 1.33 -4.78 6.78
C PHE A 154 -0.01 -5.24 7.36
N GLY A 155 0.03 -6.28 8.09
CA GLY A 155 -1.14 -6.85 8.71
C GLY A 155 -1.19 -8.32 8.59
#